data_81980f018eaa2d8029be1c8db55171ed
#
_entry.id   81980f018eaa2d8029be1c8db55171ed
#
_cell.length_a   1.000
_cell.length_b   1.000
_cell.length_c   1.000
_cell.angle_alpha   90.00
_cell.angle_beta   90.00
_cell.angle_gamma   90.00
#
_symmetry.space_group_name_H-M   'P 1'
#
loop_
_entity.id
_entity.type
_entity.pdbx_description
1 polymer ?
#
loop_
_entity_poly.entity_id
_entity_poly.type
_entity_poly.pdbx_seq_one_letter_code
_entity_poly.pdbx_strand_id
1 'polypeptide(L)'
;MSLGNLTFGFFSILVSSHAHAGSNIKSQQIFLVAGLLIMIAALFDGLDGPLARKLGVQSPLGEQLDSLGDLTTFGLAPGALIYQMYLSDLRIPLSFSVFPTFLPLGLAISAIFPICAAYRLARFNVTHDNKSFVGLPSPVAGLFIAFIPVTAYNDAPVPLPYALALFIAMAILMVSNVKYSKPQSTLKPHFTIVRLIAFAALVGFLMYLLGWYWVIFFVVVLYIFSGLLAFFIHLLQRIRVGFDKRFRPGERDNT
;
A
#
# COMPACT_ATOMS: atom_id res chain seq x y z
N MET A 1 13.95 -8.21 -12.66
CA MET A 1 13.30 -8.31 -11.35
C MET A 1 11.84 -7.87 -11.42
N SER A 2 11.48 -6.80 -12.14
CA SER A 2 10.07 -6.35 -12.30
C SER A 2 9.13 -7.46 -12.81
N LEU A 3 9.61 -8.37 -13.68
CA LEU A 3 8.85 -9.58 -14.04
C LEU A 3 8.67 -10.55 -12.85
N GLY A 4 9.61 -10.58 -11.92
CA GLY A 4 9.48 -11.35 -10.69
C GLY A 4 8.38 -10.79 -9.78
N ASN A 5 8.36 -9.48 -9.58
CA ASN A 5 7.29 -8.78 -8.87
C ASN A 5 5.92 -9.12 -9.47
N LEU A 6 5.76 -8.95 -10.79
CA LEU A 6 4.53 -9.30 -11.51
C LEU A 6 4.14 -10.77 -11.33
N THR A 7 5.10 -11.69 -11.42
CA THR A 7 4.85 -13.14 -11.30
C THR A 7 4.32 -13.50 -9.91
N PHE A 8 4.93 -13.01 -8.85
CA PHE A 8 4.47 -13.26 -7.48
C PHE A 8 3.11 -12.60 -7.21
N GLY A 9 2.85 -11.40 -7.75
CA GLY A 9 1.55 -10.76 -7.68
C GLY A 9 0.46 -11.61 -8.37
N PHE A 10 0.74 -12.12 -9.56
CA PHE A 10 -0.16 -13.01 -10.28
C PHE A 10 -0.39 -14.34 -9.55
N PHE A 11 0.65 -14.94 -8.98
CA PHE A 11 0.50 -16.14 -8.15
C PHE A 11 -0.36 -15.89 -6.91
N SER A 12 -0.26 -14.73 -6.28
CA SER A 12 -1.13 -14.35 -5.17
C SER A 12 -2.61 -14.35 -5.59
N ILE A 13 -2.94 -13.81 -6.77
CA ILE A 13 -4.30 -13.81 -7.30
C ILE A 13 -4.78 -15.23 -7.52
N LEU A 14 -3.98 -16.08 -8.19
CA LEU A 14 -4.34 -17.48 -8.44
C LEU A 14 -4.52 -18.27 -7.16
N VAL A 15 -3.60 -18.13 -6.20
CA VAL A 15 -3.67 -18.83 -4.92
C VAL A 15 -4.93 -18.40 -4.15
N SER A 16 -5.20 -17.11 -4.04
CA SER A 16 -6.39 -16.62 -3.33
C SER A 16 -7.70 -17.09 -3.96
N SER A 17 -7.75 -17.32 -5.27
CA SER A 17 -8.94 -17.82 -5.97
C SER A 17 -9.31 -19.27 -5.64
N HIS A 18 -8.39 -20.05 -5.05
CA HIS A 18 -8.65 -21.42 -4.61
C HIS A 18 -9.30 -21.50 -3.21
N ALA A 19 -9.46 -20.38 -2.53
CA ALA A 19 -10.11 -20.30 -1.22
C ALA A 19 -11.44 -19.54 -1.33
N HIS A 20 -12.40 -19.93 -0.50
CA HIS A 20 -13.67 -19.22 -0.36
C HIS A 20 -13.75 -18.57 1.02
N ALA A 21 -14.53 -17.47 1.10
CA ALA A 21 -14.83 -16.80 2.37
C ALA A 21 -15.31 -17.83 3.41
N GLY A 22 -14.63 -17.87 4.56
CA GLY A 22 -14.97 -18.78 5.64
C GLY A 22 -13.84 -18.97 6.65
N SER A 23 -14.21 -19.43 7.84
CA SER A 23 -13.27 -19.66 8.96
C SER A 23 -12.54 -21.00 8.88
N ASN A 24 -12.60 -21.72 7.74
CA ASN A 24 -11.92 -23.00 7.61
C ASN A 24 -10.39 -22.79 7.61
N ILE A 25 -9.67 -23.57 8.41
CA ILE A 25 -8.20 -23.53 8.53
C ILE A 25 -7.51 -23.61 7.16
N LYS A 26 -8.01 -24.45 6.25
CA LYS A 26 -7.45 -24.54 4.88
C LYS A 26 -7.57 -23.23 4.11
N SER A 27 -8.70 -22.55 4.17
CA SER A 27 -8.89 -21.25 3.52
C SER A 27 -7.97 -20.19 4.14
N GLN A 28 -7.81 -20.16 5.45
CA GLN A 28 -6.89 -19.24 6.13
C GLN A 28 -5.43 -19.47 5.72
N GLN A 29 -5.00 -20.72 5.58
CA GLN A 29 -3.65 -21.05 5.08
C GLN A 29 -3.44 -20.57 3.63
N ILE A 30 -4.43 -20.74 2.76
CA ILE A 30 -4.36 -20.29 1.37
C ILE A 30 -4.26 -18.75 1.31
N PHE A 31 -5.07 -18.04 2.10
CA PHE A 31 -5.00 -16.57 2.18
C PHE A 31 -3.69 -16.09 2.78
N LEU A 32 -3.15 -16.79 3.79
CA LEU A 32 -1.82 -16.51 4.33
C LEU A 32 -0.77 -16.59 3.23
N VAL A 33 -0.75 -17.68 2.45
CA VAL A 33 0.21 -17.84 1.35
C VAL A 33 0.05 -16.73 0.31
N ALA A 34 -1.19 -16.35 -0.05
CA ALA A 34 -1.44 -15.24 -0.97
C ALA A 34 -0.90 -13.92 -0.43
N GLY A 35 -1.10 -13.61 0.85
CA GLY A 35 -0.53 -12.43 1.49
C GLY A 35 1.00 -12.44 1.50
N LEU A 36 1.61 -13.58 1.84
CA LEU A 36 3.07 -13.74 1.83
C LEU A 36 3.67 -13.56 0.42
N LEU A 37 2.97 -14.00 -0.63
CA LEU A 37 3.43 -13.79 -2.01
C LEU A 37 3.47 -12.29 -2.36
N ILE A 38 2.50 -11.48 -1.92
CA ILE A 38 2.55 -10.01 -2.08
C ILE A 38 3.74 -9.43 -1.31
N MET A 39 4.01 -9.91 -0.10
CA MET A 39 5.14 -9.44 0.71
C MET A 39 6.50 -9.80 0.08
N ILE A 40 6.63 -11.00 -0.46
CA ILE A 40 7.82 -11.43 -1.22
C ILE A 40 8.01 -10.56 -2.46
N ALA A 41 6.94 -10.31 -3.21
CA ALA A 41 6.98 -9.44 -4.38
C ALA A 41 7.44 -8.03 -4.04
N ALA A 42 7.03 -7.48 -2.89
CA ALA A 42 7.50 -6.17 -2.41
C ALA A 42 9.01 -6.14 -2.13
N LEU A 43 9.61 -7.26 -1.72
CA LEU A 43 11.07 -7.36 -1.57
C LEU A 43 11.77 -7.28 -2.94
N PHE A 44 11.24 -7.97 -3.96
CA PHE A 44 11.77 -7.89 -5.33
C PHE A 44 11.66 -6.47 -5.89
N ASP A 45 10.51 -5.83 -5.72
CA ASP A 45 10.27 -4.44 -6.11
C ASP A 45 11.25 -3.47 -5.45
N GLY A 46 11.42 -3.57 -4.12
CA GLY A 46 12.34 -2.73 -3.37
C GLY A 46 13.81 -2.87 -3.79
N LEU A 47 14.20 -4.03 -4.35
CA LEU A 47 15.56 -4.30 -4.79
C LEU A 47 15.80 -3.86 -6.25
N ASP A 48 14.77 -3.81 -7.10
CA ASP A 48 14.88 -3.51 -8.52
C ASP A 48 15.51 -2.15 -8.82
N GLY A 49 14.96 -1.09 -8.23
CA GLY A 49 15.42 0.26 -8.47
C GLY A 49 16.90 0.49 -8.08
N PRO A 50 17.33 0.14 -6.85
CA PRO A 50 18.73 0.24 -6.44
C PRO A 50 19.68 -0.60 -7.30
N LEU A 51 19.26 -1.82 -7.68
CA LEU A 51 20.09 -2.71 -8.46
C LEU A 51 20.25 -2.24 -9.91
N ALA A 52 19.17 -1.81 -10.56
CA ALA A 52 19.21 -1.25 -11.92
C ALA A 52 20.09 0.00 -12.00
N ARG A 53 20.04 0.89 -10.98
CA ARG A 53 20.92 2.05 -10.88
C ARG A 53 22.40 1.65 -10.72
N LYS A 54 22.67 0.67 -9.86
CA LYS A 54 24.05 0.20 -9.61
C LYS A 54 24.66 -0.47 -10.83
N LEU A 55 23.86 -1.17 -11.63
CA LEU A 55 24.31 -1.88 -12.85
C LEU A 55 24.27 -1.01 -14.11
N GLY A 56 23.69 0.21 -14.04
CA GLY A 56 23.59 1.10 -15.19
C GLY A 56 22.65 0.59 -16.31
N VAL A 57 21.70 -0.32 -15.99
CA VAL A 57 20.80 -0.97 -16.96
C VAL A 57 19.38 -0.39 -16.92
N GLN A 58 19.25 0.89 -16.60
CA GLN A 58 17.96 1.57 -16.63
C GLN A 58 17.46 1.70 -18.07
N SER A 59 16.18 1.38 -18.30
CA SER A 59 15.54 1.53 -19.60
C SER A 59 14.08 1.99 -19.44
N PRO A 60 13.56 2.77 -20.42
CA PRO A 60 12.14 3.17 -20.41
C PRO A 60 11.17 1.98 -20.39
N LEU A 61 11.53 0.88 -21.04
CA LEU A 61 10.76 -0.37 -21.01
C LEU A 61 10.73 -0.94 -19.60
N GLY A 62 11.85 -0.93 -18.87
CA GLY A 62 11.95 -1.38 -17.48
C GLY A 62 11.03 -0.60 -16.55
N GLU A 63 10.95 0.73 -16.69
CA GLU A 63 10.07 1.59 -15.90
C GLU A 63 8.57 1.28 -16.14
N GLN A 64 8.20 0.99 -17.40
CA GLN A 64 6.82 0.60 -17.72
C GLN A 64 6.48 -0.80 -17.18
N LEU A 65 7.39 -1.77 -17.30
CA LEU A 65 7.22 -3.11 -16.73
C LEU A 65 7.12 -3.07 -15.20
N ASP A 66 7.87 -2.20 -14.56
CA ASP A 66 7.81 -1.96 -13.11
C ASP A 66 6.43 -1.45 -12.70
N SER A 67 5.92 -0.43 -13.40
CA SER A 67 4.57 0.11 -13.14
C SER A 67 3.46 -0.94 -13.35
N LEU A 68 3.59 -1.83 -14.36
CA LEU A 68 2.64 -2.92 -14.59
C LEU A 68 2.74 -4.01 -13.51
N GLY A 69 3.96 -4.32 -13.08
CA GLY A 69 4.22 -5.22 -11.95
C GLY A 69 3.60 -4.69 -10.66
N ASP A 70 3.83 -3.41 -10.37
CA ASP A 70 3.27 -2.70 -9.22
C ASP A 70 1.74 -2.73 -9.23
N LEU A 71 1.11 -2.45 -10.37
CA LEU A 71 -0.33 -2.51 -10.49
C LEU A 71 -0.86 -3.92 -10.21
N THR A 72 -0.19 -4.95 -10.73
CA THR A 72 -0.60 -6.34 -10.53
C THR A 72 -0.45 -6.74 -9.07
N THR A 73 0.68 -6.46 -8.46
CA THR A 73 1.05 -6.95 -7.13
C THR A 73 0.42 -6.11 -6.00
N PHE A 74 0.43 -4.78 -6.14
CA PHE A 74 -0.02 -3.87 -5.09
C PHE A 74 -1.37 -3.22 -5.38
N GLY A 75 -1.98 -3.53 -6.52
CA GLY A 75 -3.33 -3.12 -6.89
C GLY A 75 -4.28 -4.31 -7.01
N LEU A 76 -4.07 -5.15 -8.03
CA LEU A 76 -4.98 -6.24 -8.35
C LEU A 76 -4.95 -7.38 -7.30
N ALA A 77 -3.77 -7.80 -6.85
CA ALA A 77 -3.66 -8.89 -5.89
C ALA A 77 -4.31 -8.58 -4.53
N PRO A 78 -4.12 -7.41 -3.89
CA PRO A 78 -4.86 -7.04 -2.68
C PRO A 78 -6.37 -6.93 -2.90
N GLY A 79 -6.80 -6.41 -4.07
CA GLY A 79 -8.22 -6.36 -4.44
C GLY A 79 -8.84 -7.75 -4.53
N ALA A 80 -8.17 -8.69 -5.23
CA ALA A 80 -8.60 -10.07 -5.34
C ALA A 80 -8.61 -10.79 -3.98
N LEU A 81 -7.58 -10.56 -3.15
CA LEU A 81 -7.46 -11.13 -1.82
C LEU A 81 -8.65 -10.74 -0.92
N ILE A 82 -8.96 -9.46 -0.82
CA ILE A 82 -10.10 -8.97 -0.01
C ILE A 82 -11.43 -9.46 -0.58
N TYR A 83 -11.56 -9.51 -1.91
CA TYR A 83 -12.75 -10.08 -2.55
C TYR A 83 -12.98 -11.52 -2.09
N GLN A 84 -11.97 -12.38 -2.19
CA GLN A 84 -12.08 -13.80 -1.84
C GLN A 84 -12.25 -14.02 -0.32
N MET A 85 -11.60 -13.21 0.51
CA MET A 85 -11.70 -13.34 1.97
C MET A 85 -13.05 -12.90 2.52
N TYR A 86 -13.66 -11.86 1.97
CA TYR A 86 -14.77 -11.16 2.63
C TYR A 86 -15.97 -10.83 1.72
N LEU A 87 -15.76 -10.66 0.41
CA LEU A 87 -16.75 -10.03 -0.47
C LEU A 87 -17.36 -10.98 -1.50
N SER A 88 -16.87 -12.23 -1.61
CA SER A 88 -17.34 -13.20 -2.61
C SER A 88 -18.84 -13.53 -2.48
N ASP A 89 -19.36 -13.49 -1.25
CA ASP A 89 -20.76 -13.81 -0.95
C ASP A 89 -21.66 -12.57 -0.92
N LEU A 90 -21.08 -11.37 -1.06
CA LEU A 90 -21.85 -10.12 -1.04
C LEU A 90 -22.53 -9.88 -2.39
N ARG A 91 -23.82 -10.25 -2.46
CA ARG A 91 -24.65 -10.20 -3.67
C ARG A 91 -25.91 -9.37 -3.42
N ILE A 92 -26.31 -8.54 -4.38
CA ILE A 92 -27.60 -7.85 -4.38
C ILE A 92 -28.52 -8.58 -5.34
N PRO A 93 -29.73 -9.02 -4.90
CA PRO A 93 -30.72 -9.58 -5.82
C PRO A 93 -31.21 -8.49 -6.79
N LEU A 94 -31.16 -8.78 -8.08
CA LEU A 94 -31.70 -7.92 -9.13
C LEU A 94 -32.98 -8.54 -9.69
N SER A 95 -34.08 -7.80 -9.66
CA SER A 95 -35.40 -8.23 -10.16
C SER A 95 -35.55 -8.14 -11.68
N PHE A 96 -34.46 -8.13 -12.46
CA PHE A 96 -34.51 -8.06 -13.91
C PHE A 96 -34.37 -9.46 -14.54
N SER A 97 -35.37 -9.88 -15.32
CA SER A 97 -35.47 -11.22 -15.93
C SER A 97 -34.51 -11.51 -17.08
N VAL A 98 -33.68 -10.57 -17.51
CA VAL A 98 -32.78 -10.72 -18.68
C VAL A 98 -31.32 -10.95 -18.29
N PHE A 99 -30.94 -10.69 -17.04
CA PHE A 99 -29.56 -10.82 -16.53
C PHE A 99 -29.50 -11.76 -15.32
N PRO A 100 -28.30 -12.26 -14.98
CA PRO A 100 -28.17 -13.08 -13.78
C PRO A 100 -28.79 -12.36 -12.58
N THR A 101 -29.56 -13.10 -11.82
CA THR A 101 -30.42 -12.61 -10.73
C THR A 101 -29.69 -11.90 -9.59
N PHE A 102 -28.36 -11.71 -9.71
CA PHE A 102 -27.52 -11.11 -8.66
C PHE A 102 -26.47 -10.16 -9.25
N LEU A 103 -26.37 -8.97 -8.71
CA LEU A 103 -25.21 -8.11 -8.91
C LEU A 103 -24.16 -8.45 -7.84
N PRO A 104 -22.96 -8.88 -8.23
CA PRO A 104 -21.90 -9.13 -7.26
C PRO A 104 -21.31 -7.81 -6.76
N LEU A 105 -21.94 -7.21 -5.75
CA LEU A 105 -21.51 -5.93 -5.15
C LEU A 105 -20.06 -6.02 -4.66
N GLY A 106 -19.65 -7.19 -4.18
CA GLY A 106 -18.27 -7.44 -3.76
C GLY A 106 -17.25 -7.18 -4.85
N LEU A 107 -17.54 -7.48 -6.12
CA LEU A 107 -16.66 -7.16 -7.25
C LEU A 107 -16.49 -5.66 -7.44
N ALA A 108 -17.59 -4.90 -7.36
CA ALA A 108 -17.54 -3.45 -7.50
C ALA A 108 -16.71 -2.80 -6.39
N ILE A 109 -16.88 -3.27 -5.14
CA ILE A 109 -16.10 -2.77 -4.00
C ILE A 109 -14.63 -3.14 -4.13
N SER A 110 -14.31 -4.39 -4.50
CA SER A 110 -12.92 -4.85 -4.64
C SER A 110 -12.19 -4.13 -5.77
N ALA A 111 -12.89 -3.69 -6.83
CA ALA A 111 -12.33 -2.95 -7.95
C ALA A 111 -11.86 -1.54 -7.58
N ILE A 112 -12.34 -0.95 -6.48
CA ILE A 112 -11.94 0.39 -6.04
C ILE A 112 -10.41 0.46 -5.82
N PHE A 113 -9.84 -0.55 -5.18
CA PHE A 113 -8.42 -0.57 -4.83
C PHE A 113 -7.50 -0.58 -6.07
N PRO A 114 -7.63 -1.51 -7.02
CA PRO A 114 -6.83 -1.50 -8.24
C PRO A 114 -7.05 -0.25 -9.11
N ILE A 115 -8.25 0.31 -9.15
CA ILE A 115 -8.52 1.57 -9.86
C ILE A 115 -7.74 2.72 -9.22
N CYS A 116 -7.76 2.84 -7.88
CA CYS A 116 -6.98 3.85 -7.16
C CYS A 116 -5.47 3.66 -7.35
N ALA A 117 -4.99 2.41 -7.35
CA ALA A 117 -3.59 2.09 -7.61
C ALA A 117 -3.17 2.47 -9.03
N ALA A 118 -3.98 2.13 -10.05
CA ALA A 118 -3.75 2.49 -11.45
C ALA A 118 -3.69 4.01 -11.62
N TYR A 119 -4.67 4.75 -11.07
CA TYR A 119 -4.67 6.21 -11.12
C TYR A 119 -3.41 6.80 -10.47
N ARG A 120 -3.02 6.31 -9.31
CA ARG A 120 -1.81 6.75 -8.59
C ARG A 120 -0.54 6.52 -9.42
N LEU A 121 -0.39 5.33 -10.01
CA LEU A 121 0.77 4.98 -10.85
C LEU A 121 0.82 5.85 -12.10
N ALA A 122 -0.32 6.03 -12.80
CA ALA A 122 -0.41 6.90 -13.95
C ALA A 122 -0.04 8.35 -13.60
N ARG A 123 -0.56 8.89 -12.49
CA ARG A 123 -0.22 10.23 -12.00
C ARG A 123 1.27 10.37 -11.72
N PHE A 124 1.89 9.38 -11.10
CA PHE A 124 3.32 9.38 -10.80
C PHE A 124 4.17 9.40 -12.08
N ASN A 125 3.82 8.59 -13.07
CA ASN A 125 4.55 8.52 -14.35
C ASN A 125 4.47 9.81 -15.17
N VAL A 126 3.36 10.57 -15.05
CA VAL A 126 3.19 11.84 -15.77
C VAL A 126 3.88 13.00 -15.06
N THR A 127 3.85 13.05 -13.73
CA THR A 127 4.31 14.24 -13.00
C THR A 127 5.81 14.32 -12.80
N HIS A 128 6.55 13.21 -12.87
CA HIS A 128 8.02 13.12 -12.68
C HIS A 128 8.57 13.95 -11.51
N ASP A 129 7.75 14.19 -10.45
CA ASP A 129 8.19 15.00 -9.31
C ASP A 129 9.21 14.21 -8.47
N ASN A 130 10.47 14.68 -8.52
CA ASN A 130 11.60 14.03 -7.88
C ASN A 130 11.68 14.28 -6.35
N LYS A 131 10.88 15.19 -5.78
CA LYS A 131 11.05 15.62 -4.38
C LYS A 131 10.13 14.96 -3.38
N SER A 132 8.91 14.57 -3.77
CA SER A 132 7.93 13.97 -2.85
C SER A 132 6.96 13.04 -3.58
N PHE A 133 6.49 12.01 -2.88
CA PHE A 133 5.36 11.22 -3.37
C PHE A 133 4.05 11.94 -3.03
N VAL A 134 3.20 12.15 -4.02
CA VAL A 134 1.83 12.65 -3.81
C VAL A 134 0.90 11.46 -3.75
N GLY A 135 0.26 11.26 -2.60
CA GLY A 135 -0.51 10.06 -2.26
C GLY A 135 0.34 8.92 -1.69
N LEU A 136 -0.34 7.98 -1.01
CA LEU A 136 0.32 6.81 -0.42
C LEU A 136 0.93 5.93 -1.52
N PRO A 137 2.20 5.49 -1.40
CA PRO A 137 2.78 4.55 -2.36
C PRO A 137 2.00 3.24 -2.46
N SER A 138 1.74 2.73 -3.68
CA SER A 138 1.01 1.46 -3.89
C SER A 138 1.66 0.27 -3.20
N PRO A 139 3.01 0.11 -3.15
CA PRO A 139 3.60 -0.99 -2.40
C PRO A 139 3.27 -0.95 -0.90
N VAL A 140 3.24 0.25 -0.30
CA VAL A 140 2.89 0.40 1.12
C VAL A 140 1.42 0.05 1.37
N ALA A 141 0.51 0.52 0.52
CA ALA A 141 -0.92 0.20 0.62
C ALA A 141 -1.18 -1.29 0.41
N GLY A 142 -0.57 -1.89 -0.62
CA GLY A 142 -0.68 -3.33 -0.91
C GLY A 142 -0.13 -4.21 0.20
N LEU A 143 1.05 -3.87 0.74
CA LEU A 143 1.63 -4.53 1.91
C LEU A 143 0.70 -4.46 3.12
N PHE A 144 0.10 -3.30 3.40
CA PHE A 144 -0.82 -3.14 4.52
C PHE A 144 -2.01 -4.10 4.42
N ILE A 145 -2.58 -4.25 3.23
CA ILE A 145 -3.67 -5.20 3.00
C ILE A 145 -3.18 -6.66 3.09
N ALA A 146 -1.96 -6.96 2.62
CA ALA A 146 -1.36 -8.29 2.72
C ALA A 146 -1.14 -8.77 4.16
N PHE A 147 -1.11 -7.87 5.15
CA PHE A 147 -1.06 -8.24 6.57
C PHE A 147 -2.39 -8.78 7.12
N ILE A 148 -3.53 -8.47 6.51
CA ILE A 148 -4.84 -8.95 6.99
C ILE A 148 -4.88 -10.48 7.10
N PRO A 149 -4.52 -11.28 6.07
CA PRO A 149 -4.50 -12.73 6.23
C PRO A 149 -3.41 -13.23 7.19
N VAL A 150 -2.29 -12.50 7.34
CA VAL A 150 -1.23 -12.89 8.27
C VAL A 150 -1.71 -12.77 9.72
N THR A 151 -2.38 -11.69 10.07
CA THR A 151 -2.98 -11.50 11.40
C THR A 151 -4.15 -12.45 11.61
N ALA A 152 -4.98 -12.68 10.59
CA ALA A 152 -6.11 -13.60 10.68
C ALA A 152 -5.69 -15.05 10.95
N TYR A 153 -4.53 -15.46 10.45
CA TYR A 153 -4.00 -16.81 10.68
C TYR A 153 -3.33 -16.96 12.04
N ASN A 154 -2.55 -15.97 12.47
CA ASN A 154 -1.73 -16.07 13.69
C ASN A 154 -2.49 -15.68 14.97
N ASP A 155 -3.41 -14.71 14.89
CA ASP A 155 -4.06 -14.14 16.07
C ASP A 155 -5.58 -14.39 16.04
N ALA A 156 -6.29 -13.54 15.28
CA ALA A 156 -7.75 -13.62 15.14
C ALA A 156 -8.20 -13.07 13.78
N PRO A 157 -9.29 -13.59 13.20
CA PRO A 157 -9.85 -13.04 11.96
C PRO A 157 -10.23 -11.58 12.15
N VAL A 158 -9.75 -10.72 11.25
CA VAL A 158 -10.15 -9.30 11.24
C VAL A 158 -11.63 -9.23 10.82
N PRO A 159 -12.53 -8.64 11.62
CA PRO A 159 -13.94 -8.53 11.24
C PRO A 159 -14.13 -7.72 9.95
N LEU A 160 -15.09 -8.12 9.10
CA LEU A 160 -15.40 -7.49 7.81
C LEU A 160 -15.44 -5.96 7.85
N PRO A 161 -16.14 -5.28 8.78
CA PRO A 161 -16.23 -3.83 8.76
C PRO A 161 -14.87 -3.15 8.93
N TYR A 162 -13.98 -3.70 9.75
CA TYR A 162 -12.62 -3.16 9.93
C TYR A 162 -11.73 -3.43 8.72
N ALA A 163 -11.78 -4.65 8.17
CA ALA A 163 -11.04 -5.00 6.96
C ALA A 163 -11.45 -4.09 5.79
N LEU A 164 -12.76 -3.88 5.62
CA LEU A 164 -13.29 -3.02 4.57
C LEU A 164 -12.97 -1.54 4.78
N ALA A 165 -13.08 -1.05 6.02
CA ALA A 165 -12.69 0.32 6.35
C ALA A 165 -11.21 0.58 6.05
N LEU A 166 -10.32 -0.34 6.44
CA LEU A 166 -8.89 -0.26 6.13
C LEU A 166 -8.63 -0.31 4.62
N PHE A 167 -9.28 -1.21 3.90
CA PHE A 167 -9.16 -1.36 2.45
C PHE A 167 -9.53 -0.07 1.71
N ILE A 168 -10.69 0.51 2.03
CA ILE A 168 -11.15 1.75 1.42
C ILE A 168 -10.27 2.93 1.85
N ALA A 169 -9.85 3.00 3.11
CA ALA A 169 -8.95 4.04 3.59
C ALA A 169 -7.61 4.03 2.83
N MET A 170 -7.00 2.85 2.61
CA MET A 170 -5.77 2.72 1.83
C MET A 170 -5.99 3.13 0.37
N ALA A 171 -7.11 2.75 -0.24
CA ALA A 171 -7.46 3.16 -1.60
C ALA A 171 -7.59 4.69 -1.72
N ILE A 172 -8.30 5.34 -0.79
CA ILE A 172 -8.45 6.80 -0.76
C ILE A 172 -7.09 7.49 -0.54
N LEU A 173 -6.26 6.98 0.37
CA LEU A 173 -4.93 7.54 0.64
C LEU A 173 -4.02 7.49 -0.59
N MET A 174 -4.10 6.46 -1.44
CA MET A 174 -3.34 6.39 -2.70
C MET A 174 -3.68 7.55 -3.65
N VAL A 175 -4.95 7.93 -3.74
CA VAL A 175 -5.42 9.02 -4.63
C VAL A 175 -5.29 10.39 -3.98
N SER A 176 -5.12 10.46 -2.67
CA SER A 176 -5.04 11.70 -1.90
C SER A 176 -3.87 12.59 -2.34
N ASN A 177 -3.94 13.87 -1.96
CA ASN A 177 -2.85 14.83 -2.16
C ASN A 177 -1.89 14.92 -0.97
N VAL A 178 -1.91 13.94 -0.08
CA VAL A 178 -0.98 13.83 1.04
C VAL A 178 0.44 13.63 0.51
N LYS A 179 1.38 14.47 0.94
CA LYS A 179 2.79 14.37 0.53
C LYS A 179 3.55 13.45 1.46
N TYR A 180 4.08 12.37 0.93
CA TYR A 180 4.93 11.41 1.65
C TYR A 180 6.41 11.67 1.32
N SER A 181 7.27 11.68 2.36
CA SER A 181 8.71 11.80 2.15
C SER A 181 9.27 10.55 1.49
N LYS A 182 10.21 10.75 0.54
CA LYS A 182 10.99 9.63 -0.01
C LYS A 182 11.99 9.16 1.05
N PRO A 183 12.02 7.88 1.44
CA PRO A 183 12.96 7.37 2.45
C PRO A 183 14.43 7.67 2.10
N GLN A 184 14.75 7.68 0.81
CA GLN A 184 16.11 7.94 0.29
C GLN A 184 16.60 9.38 0.52
N SER A 185 15.71 10.36 0.64
CA SER A 185 16.08 11.77 0.88
C SER A 185 16.36 12.08 2.35
N THR A 186 15.91 11.23 3.25
CA THR A 186 16.02 11.45 4.70
C THR A 186 17.26 10.79 5.29
N LEU A 187 17.81 9.77 4.63
CA LEU A 187 19.04 9.09 5.04
C LEU A 187 20.25 9.91 4.60
N LYS A 188 20.70 10.82 5.46
CA LYS A 188 21.99 11.51 5.26
C LYS A 188 23.14 10.48 5.28
N PRO A 189 24.23 10.66 4.46
CA PRO A 189 25.33 9.68 4.32
C PRO A 189 26.20 9.48 5.57
N HIS A 190 25.84 10.02 6.71
CA HIS A 190 26.58 9.92 7.97
C HIS A 190 26.04 8.83 8.92
N PHE A 191 25.40 7.79 8.37
CA PHE A 191 25.09 6.62 9.21
C PHE A 191 26.39 5.82 9.44
N THR A 192 27.01 6.03 10.58
CA THR A 192 28.15 5.24 11.04
C THR A 192 27.75 3.75 11.07
N ILE A 193 28.61 2.83 10.59
CA ILE A 193 28.37 1.39 10.57
C ILE A 193 27.84 0.88 11.92
N VAL A 194 28.31 1.45 13.03
CA VAL A 194 27.83 1.14 14.38
C VAL A 194 26.34 1.43 14.57
N ARG A 195 25.84 2.55 14.04
CA ARG A 195 24.39 2.88 14.11
C ARG A 195 23.54 1.96 13.23
N LEU A 196 24.08 1.51 12.10
CA LEU A 196 23.41 0.53 11.23
C LEU A 196 23.30 -0.81 11.93
N ILE A 197 24.38 -1.28 12.56
CA ILE A 197 24.42 -2.53 13.33
C ILE A 197 23.47 -2.44 14.54
N ALA A 198 23.51 -1.33 15.28
CA ALA A 198 22.61 -1.12 16.42
C ALA A 198 21.12 -1.08 16.00
N PHE A 199 20.81 -0.44 14.86
CA PHE A 199 19.46 -0.45 14.30
C PHE A 199 19.03 -1.85 13.87
N ALA A 200 19.89 -2.60 13.16
CA ALA A 200 19.62 -3.97 12.76
C ALA A 200 19.43 -4.90 13.97
N ALA A 201 20.26 -4.74 15.01
CA ALA A 201 20.13 -5.49 16.25
C ALA A 201 18.81 -5.17 16.99
N LEU A 202 18.42 -3.89 17.03
CA LEU A 202 17.15 -3.47 17.61
C LEU A 202 15.95 -4.07 16.85
N VAL A 203 15.97 -4.00 15.52
CA VAL A 203 14.92 -4.59 14.68
C VAL A 203 14.85 -6.10 14.87
N GLY A 204 16.01 -6.80 14.87
CA GLY A 204 16.07 -8.25 15.13
C GLY A 204 15.56 -8.62 16.53
N PHE A 205 15.89 -7.83 17.54
CA PHE A 205 15.38 -8.02 18.90
C PHE A 205 13.87 -7.81 18.99
N LEU A 206 13.34 -6.76 18.31
CA LEU A 206 11.90 -6.53 18.24
C LEU A 206 11.18 -7.66 17.46
N MET A 207 11.78 -8.17 16.38
CA MET A 207 11.24 -9.33 15.65
C MET A 207 11.20 -10.59 16.53
N TYR A 208 12.18 -10.79 17.40
CA TYR A 208 12.18 -11.88 18.34
C TYR A 208 11.10 -11.75 19.43
N LEU A 209 10.89 -10.53 19.97
CA LEU A 209 9.91 -10.28 21.04
C LEU A 209 8.45 -10.24 20.55
N LEU A 210 8.20 -9.55 19.44
CA LEU A 210 6.84 -9.24 18.96
C LEU A 210 6.40 -10.16 17.80
N GLY A 211 7.34 -10.91 17.21
CA GLY A 211 7.13 -11.61 15.97
C GLY A 211 7.44 -10.73 14.75
N TRP A 212 7.99 -11.36 13.71
CA TRP A 212 8.47 -10.67 12.51
C TRP A 212 7.38 -9.88 11.77
N TYR A 213 6.15 -10.37 11.76
CA TYR A 213 5.04 -9.74 11.07
C TYR A 213 4.55 -8.48 11.80
N TRP A 214 4.54 -8.45 13.12
CA TRP A 214 4.18 -7.26 13.89
C TRP A 214 5.16 -6.11 13.69
N VAL A 215 6.47 -6.40 13.61
CA VAL A 215 7.49 -5.37 13.37
C VAL A 215 7.30 -4.72 12.01
N ILE A 216 7.09 -5.52 10.95
CA ILE A 216 6.85 -4.98 9.61
C ILE A 216 5.54 -4.19 9.59
N PHE A 217 4.47 -4.70 10.23
CA PHE A 217 3.19 -4.00 10.35
C PHE A 217 3.37 -2.61 11.00
N PHE A 218 4.06 -2.52 12.13
CA PHE A 218 4.31 -1.25 12.80
C PHE A 218 5.15 -0.29 11.97
N VAL A 219 6.14 -0.76 11.23
CA VAL A 219 6.93 0.07 10.31
C VAL A 219 6.03 0.68 9.22
N VAL A 220 5.16 -0.12 8.62
CA VAL A 220 4.20 0.35 7.61
C VAL A 220 3.21 1.36 8.20
N VAL A 221 2.67 1.08 9.38
CA VAL A 221 1.76 1.99 10.11
C VAL A 221 2.45 3.32 10.42
N LEU A 222 3.68 3.30 10.96
CA LEU A 222 4.44 4.50 11.26
C LEU A 222 4.71 5.34 10.01
N TYR A 223 5.01 4.69 8.88
CA TYR A 223 5.19 5.38 7.61
C TYR A 223 3.90 6.09 7.16
N ILE A 224 2.74 5.43 7.22
CA ILE A 224 1.44 6.01 6.88
C ILE A 224 1.14 7.20 7.81
N PHE A 225 1.35 7.02 9.11
CA PHE A 225 1.12 8.08 10.11
C PHE A 225 2.02 9.29 9.91
N SER A 226 3.29 9.08 9.54
CA SER A 226 4.24 10.18 9.29
C SER A 226 3.76 11.11 8.16
N GLY A 227 3.20 10.55 7.09
CA GLY A 227 2.64 11.33 5.99
C GLY A 227 1.37 12.08 6.38
N LEU A 228 0.47 11.43 7.11
CA LEU A 228 -0.75 12.07 7.63
C LEU A 228 -0.42 13.22 8.59
N LEU A 229 0.52 13.01 9.50
CA LEU A 229 0.97 14.04 10.45
C LEU A 229 1.57 15.25 9.71
N ALA A 230 2.44 15.00 8.72
CA ALA A 230 3.02 16.07 7.91
C ALA A 230 1.93 16.84 7.15
N PHE A 231 0.93 16.15 6.60
CA PHE A 231 -0.22 16.79 5.94
C PHE A 231 -1.00 17.69 6.93
N PHE A 232 -1.32 17.19 8.11
CA PHE A 232 -2.03 17.96 9.13
C PHE A 232 -1.24 19.20 9.57
N ILE A 233 0.06 19.07 9.79
CA ILE A 233 0.93 20.21 10.16
C ILE A 233 0.90 21.27 9.04
N HIS A 234 1.04 20.86 7.78
CA HIS A 234 0.97 21.80 6.66
C HIS A 234 -0.41 22.44 6.47
N LEU A 235 -1.47 21.69 6.74
CA LEU A 235 -2.84 22.21 6.70
C LEU A 235 -3.05 23.29 7.78
N LEU A 236 -2.62 23.01 9.02
CA LEU A 236 -2.69 23.97 10.12
C LEU A 236 -1.86 25.25 9.84
N GLN A 237 -0.66 25.10 9.27
CA GLN A 237 0.18 26.23 8.87
C GLN A 237 -0.50 27.10 7.79
N ARG A 238 -1.15 26.47 6.77
CA ARG A 238 -1.91 27.21 5.76
C ARG A 238 -3.09 27.97 6.35
N ILE A 239 -3.82 27.35 7.26
CA ILE A 239 -4.96 28.01 7.96
C ILE A 239 -4.44 29.20 8.77
N ARG A 240 -3.34 29.02 9.50
CA ARG A 240 -2.74 30.09 10.33
C ARG A 240 -2.28 31.27 9.47
N VAL A 241 -1.58 31.02 8.35
CA VAL A 241 -1.14 32.07 7.42
C VAL A 241 -2.32 32.75 6.73
N GLY A 242 -3.36 32.00 6.38
CA GLY A 242 -4.59 32.56 5.81
C GLY A 242 -5.34 33.46 6.80
N PHE A 243 -5.33 33.08 8.08
CA PHE A 243 -5.93 33.87 9.18
C PHE A 243 -5.15 35.17 9.42
N ASP A 244 -3.82 35.11 9.46
CA ASP A 244 -2.93 36.26 9.69
C ASP A 244 -3.04 37.28 8.54
N LYS A 245 -3.14 36.83 7.29
CA LYS A 245 -3.38 37.70 6.12
C LYS A 245 -4.75 38.38 6.15
N ARG A 246 -5.75 37.77 6.77
CA ARG A 246 -7.12 38.30 6.85
C ARG A 246 -7.29 39.36 7.95
N PHE A 247 -6.49 39.25 9.00
CA PHE A 247 -6.58 40.13 10.16
C PHE A 247 -5.47 41.18 10.28
N ARG A 248 -4.43 41.16 9.42
CA ARG A 248 -3.40 42.21 9.32
C ARG A 248 -3.18 42.62 7.84
N PRO A 249 -4.13 43.35 7.24
CA PRO A 249 -4.01 43.78 5.83
C PRO A 249 -3.10 44.98 5.58
N GLY A 250 -2.34 45.48 6.56
CA GLY A 250 -1.76 46.83 6.48
C GLY A 250 -0.28 47.03 6.81
N GLU A 251 0.56 45.97 6.95
CA GLU A 251 1.92 46.15 7.48
C GLU A 251 3.09 45.89 6.51
N ARG A 252 2.87 45.94 5.19
CA ARG A 252 3.95 45.79 4.21
C ARG A 252 3.87 46.73 3.00
N ASP A 253 3.83 48.02 3.27
CA ASP A 253 4.12 49.04 2.26
C ASP A 253 4.97 50.21 2.78
N ASN A 254 5.92 49.92 3.65
CA ASN A 254 6.96 50.88 4.03
C ASN A 254 8.28 50.17 4.34
N THR A 255 8.99 49.72 3.31
CA THR A 255 10.49 49.74 3.20
C THR A 255 10.90 49.44 1.77
#